data_41cf44eba3c39ca4b11080d13e1fd8d8
#
_entry.id   41cf44eba3c39ca4b11080d13e1fd8d8
#
_cell.length_a   1.000
_cell.length_b   1.000
_cell.length_c   1.000
_cell.angle_alpha   90.00
_cell.angle_beta   90.00
_cell.angle_gamma   90.00
#
_symmetry.space_group_name_H-M   'P 1'
#
loop_
_entity.id
_entity.type
_entity.pdbx_description
1 polymer ?
#
loop_
_entity_poly.entity_id
_entity_poly.type
_entity_poly.pdbx_seq_one_letter_code
_entity_poly.pdbx_strand_id
1 'polypeptide(L)'
;SYKANSQTIVPVDNWMDYVESMAGDTDDQERIETLFAELSYLAEHPFDINKVTAEELGRLPFLSDRQIDEIVSYREKYGLFVSLYELKQLVSLDFSSIGLLLPFVYVEEAKAPSYNGKRMRTYGKNELYLRYDRSFQQKKGYGEYSDSLLNVNPNKKYLGEPFAHSLRYSYSKGSNIQLGIVGEKDAGESFLSGKKKGYDYYSTHLIIKEMGVLKCLALGDYKVSFGQGLVISNDFSPSRSSMVLQTKRRNNGFRRHFSTNETDFFRGIGSTVTLGKLDMSLFYSFRKLDATADSLLITSFKTDGLHRIQRELDKKGVVSTHTGGGNIRYASPLLSAGFTVIGYSFGNRRVEPEIKPY
;
A
#
# COMPACT_ATOMS: atom_id res chain seq x y z
N SER A 1 -29.14 -29.33 -24.03
CA SER A 1 -28.18 -28.25 -23.90
C SER A 1 -28.81 -27.10 -23.12
N TYR A 2 -28.80 -27.19 -21.78
CA TYR A 2 -29.20 -26.10 -20.90
C TYR A 2 -28.00 -25.24 -20.63
N LYS A 3 -27.96 -24.03 -21.20
CA LYS A 3 -27.09 -22.96 -20.76
C LYS A 3 -27.64 -22.47 -19.42
N ALA A 4 -26.96 -22.78 -18.33
CA ALA A 4 -27.16 -22.13 -17.07
C ALA A 4 -26.78 -20.65 -17.23
N ASN A 5 -27.77 -19.77 -17.30
CA ASN A 5 -27.56 -18.33 -17.15
C ASN A 5 -27.02 -18.10 -15.74
N SER A 6 -25.76 -17.75 -15.62
CA SER A 6 -25.23 -17.18 -14.41
C SER A 6 -25.99 -15.88 -14.14
N GLN A 7 -26.92 -15.91 -13.21
CA GLN A 7 -27.55 -14.68 -12.72
C GLN A 7 -26.45 -13.84 -12.06
N THR A 8 -26.09 -12.77 -12.73
CA THR A 8 -25.21 -11.75 -12.19
C THR A 8 -25.91 -11.15 -10.98
N ILE A 9 -25.40 -11.43 -9.78
CA ILE A 9 -25.84 -10.72 -8.57
C ILE A 9 -25.33 -9.30 -8.72
N VAL A 10 -26.23 -8.34 -8.93
CA VAL A 10 -25.87 -6.92 -8.95
C VAL A 10 -25.53 -6.56 -7.50
N PRO A 11 -24.29 -6.17 -7.20
CA PRO A 11 -23.96 -5.72 -5.85
C PRO A 11 -24.76 -4.46 -5.53
N VAL A 12 -25.47 -4.47 -4.41
CA VAL A 12 -26.29 -3.33 -3.97
C VAL A 12 -25.40 -2.23 -3.37
N ASP A 13 -24.24 -2.59 -2.83
CA ASP A 13 -23.27 -1.65 -2.29
C ASP A 13 -22.00 -1.67 -3.16
N ASN A 14 -21.72 -0.53 -3.76
CA ASN A 14 -20.53 -0.37 -4.57
C ASN A 14 -19.35 -0.04 -3.65
N TRP A 15 -18.24 -0.78 -3.75
CA TRP A 15 -17.02 -0.50 -3.01
C TRP A 15 -16.47 0.91 -3.29
N MET A 16 -16.81 1.50 -4.44
CA MET A 16 -16.47 2.89 -4.79
C MET A 16 -17.17 3.87 -3.84
N ASP A 17 -18.45 3.64 -3.56
CA ASP A 17 -19.23 4.48 -2.62
C ASP A 17 -18.66 4.37 -1.19
N TYR A 18 -18.14 3.18 -0.84
CA TYR A 18 -17.43 2.99 0.41
C TYR A 18 -16.16 3.86 0.49
N VAL A 19 -15.34 3.90 -0.56
CA VAL A 19 -14.14 4.77 -0.62
C VAL A 19 -14.53 6.24 -0.62
N GLU A 20 -15.58 6.61 -1.35
CA GLU A 20 -16.09 7.99 -1.40
C GLU A 20 -16.58 8.46 -0.02
N SER A 21 -17.29 7.60 0.71
CA SER A 21 -17.71 7.91 2.08
C SER A 21 -16.55 8.17 3.02
N MET A 22 -15.42 7.49 2.80
CA MET A 22 -14.21 7.70 3.59
C MET A 22 -13.49 8.99 3.20
N ALA A 23 -13.58 9.40 1.93
CA ALA A 23 -13.01 10.66 1.46
C ALA A 23 -13.68 11.88 2.10
N GLY A 24 -14.99 11.79 2.40
CA GLY A 24 -15.72 12.84 3.13
C GLY A 24 -15.29 13.02 4.59
N ASP A 25 -14.71 12.00 5.19
CA ASP A 25 -14.32 11.98 6.61
C ASP A 25 -12.83 12.28 6.87
N THR A 26 -12.02 12.43 5.82
CA THR A 26 -10.56 12.54 5.95
C THR A 26 -10.00 13.63 5.05
N ASP A 27 -9.21 14.55 5.61
CA ASP A 27 -8.48 15.58 4.85
C ASP A 27 -7.27 15.03 4.06
N ASP A 28 -6.97 13.75 4.18
CA ASP A 28 -5.81 13.08 3.56
C ASP A 28 -6.19 12.46 2.19
N GLN A 29 -6.30 13.32 1.20
CA GLN A 29 -6.71 12.96 -0.15
C GLN A 29 -5.75 11.96 -0.80
N GLU A 30 -4.45 12.05 -0.54
CA GLU A 30 -3.43 11.16 -1.11
C GLU A 30 -3.60 9.70 -0.63
N ARG A 31 -3.97 9.52 0.64
CA ARG A 31 -4.27 8.19 1.19
C ARG A 31 -5.52 7.58 0.58
N ILE A 32 -6.55 8.39 0.33
CA ILE A 32 -7.78 7.93 -0.33
C ILE A 32 -7.49 7.51 -1.77
N GLU A 33 -6.70 8.28 -2.53
CA GLU A 33 -6.29 7.90 -3.88
C GLU A 33 -5.48 6.60 -3.90
N THR A 34 -4.58 6.42 -2.93
CA THR A 34 -3.81 5.18 -2.77
C THR A 34 -4.72 3.98 -2.48
N LEU A 35 -5.69 4.14 -1.58
CA LEU A 35 -6.67 3.10 -1.26
C LEU A 35 -7.53 2.77 -2.48
N PHE A 36 -8.04 3.79 -3.17
CA PHE A 36 -8.83 3.61 -4.39
C PHE A 36 -8.03 2.84 -5.45
N ALA A 37 -6.77 3.21 -5.68
CA ALA A 37 -5.90 2.53 -6.63
C ALA A 37 -5.65 1.06 -6.23
N GLU A 38 -5.47 0.78 -4.94
CA GLU A 38 -5.29 -0.59 -4.45
C GLU A 38 -6.56 -1.43 -4.61
N LEU A 39 -7.72 -0.89 -4.24
CA LEU A 39 -9.00 -1.59 -4.39
C LEU A 39 -9.39 -1.76 -5.85
N SER A 40 -9.18 -0.77 -6.71
CA SER A 40 -9.37 -0.90 -8.16
C SER A 40 -8.55 -2.05 -8.73
N TYR A 41 -7.26 -2.10 -8.36
CA TYR A 41 -6.39 -3.20 -8.76
C TYR A 41 -6.91 -4.56 -8.29
N LEU A 42 -7.38 -4.66 -7.04
CA LEU A 42 -7.91 -5.91 -6.49
C LEU A 42 -9.24 -6.32 -7.13
N ALA A 43 -10.09 -5.36 -7.52
CA ALA A 43 -11.34 -5.63 -8.22
C ALA A 43 -11.09 -6.14 -9.65
N GLU A 44 -10.07 -5.63 -10.33
CA GLU A 44 -9.62 -6.16 -11.64
C GLU A 44 -8.94 -7.54 -11.52
N HIS A 45 -8.43 -7.88 -10.34
CA HIS A 45 -7.70 -9.11 -10.06
C HIS A 45 -8.27 -9.80 -8.83
N PRO A 46 -9.53 -10.29 -8.91
CA PRO A 46 -10.19 -10.91 -7.78
C PRO A 46 -9.48 -12.18 -7.32
N PHE A 47 -9.60 -12.48 -6.04
CA PHE A 47 -9.01 -13.65 -5.42
C PHE A 47 -9.89 -14.89 -5.63
N ASP A 48 -9.26 -16.06 -5.83
CA ASP A 48 -9.97 -17.31 -5.65
C ASP A 48 -10.24 -17.52 -4.16
N ILE A 49 -11.50 -17.51 -3.75
CA ILE A 49 -11.90 -17.63 -2.34
C ILE A 49 -11.40 -18.93 -1.70
N ASN A 50 -11.14 -19.94 -2.51
CA ASN A 50 -10.64 -21.23 -2.06
C ASN A 50 -9.13 -21.27 -1.83
N LYS A 51 -8.38 -20.29 -2.37
CA LYS A 51 -6.91 -20.25 -2.28
C LYS A 51 -6.40 -19.02 -1.53
N VAL A 52 -7.22 -17.97 -1.44
CA VAL A 52 -6.85 -16.70 -0.80
C VAL A 52 -6.45 -16.91 0.67
N THR A 53 -5.37 -16.29 1.08
CA THR A 53 -4.89 -16.32 2.47
C THR A 53 -5.62 -15.30 3.33
N ALA A 54 -5.60 -15.48 4.66
CA ALA A 54 -6.11 -14.48 5.59
C ALA A 54 -5.40 -13.11 5.43
N GLU A 55 -4.10 -13.12 5.10
CA GLU A 55 -3.33 -11.90 4.86
C GLU A 55 -3.78 -11.17 3.59
N GLU A 56 -4.13 -11.90 2.54
CA GLU A 56 -4.63 -11.33 1.28
C GLU A 56 -6.04 -10.76 1.45
N LEU A 57 -6.94 -11.49 2.11
CA LEU A 57 -8.26 -10.96 2.51
C LEU A 57 -8.12 -9.73 3.43
N GLY A 58 -7.08 -9.70 4.25
CA GLY A 58 -6.71 -8.57 5.09
C GLY A 58 -6.40 -7.28 4.34
N ARG A 59 -6.17 -7.32 3.03
CA ARG A 59 -6.01 -6.12 2.19
C ARG A 59 -7.33 -5.39 1.93
N LEU A 60 -8.46 -6.05 2.16
CA LEU A 60 -9.79 -5.48 2.03
C LEU A 60 -10.18 -4.78 3.33
N PRO A 61 -10.23 -3.44 3.38
CA PRO A 61 -10.37 -2.70 4.63
C PRO A 61 -11.75 -2.83 5.27
N PHE A 62 -12.75 -3.23 4.51
CA PHE A 62 -14.13 -3.43 4.96
C PHE A 62 -14.38 -4.79 5.60
N LEU A 63 -13.45 -5.75 5.53
CA LEU A 63 -13.57 -7.03 6.23
C LEU A 63 -12.98 -6.94 7.64
N SER A 64 -13.63 -7.51 8.63
CA SER A 64 -13.08 -7.70 9.97
C SER A 64 -12.23 -8.97 10.07
N ASP A 65 -11.32 -9.02 11.06
CA ASP A 65 -10.54 -10.23 11.32
C ASP A 65 -11.43 -11.45 11.57
N ARG A 66 -12.55 -11.24 12.30
CA ARG A 66 -13.52 -12.30 12.57
C ARG A 66 -14.15 -12.85 11.27
N GLN A 67 -14.48 -11.97 10.32
CA GLN A 67 -15.04 -12.36 9.03
C GLN A 67 -14.01 -13.14 8.21
N ILE A 68 -12.76 -12.68 8.22
CA ILE A 68 -11.66 -13.37 7.55
C ILE A 68 -11.40 -14.73 8.17
N ASP A 69 -11.30 -14.81 9.50
CA ASP A 69 -11.09 -16.06 10.21
C ASP A 69 -12.24 -17.05 9.96
N GLU A 70 -13.48 -16.56 9.86
CA GLU A 70 -14.62 -17.41 9.57
C GLU A 70 -14.60 -17.93 8.13
N ILE A 71 -14.21 -17.12 7.13
CA ILE A 71 -14.04 -17.56 5.75
C ILE A 71 -12.96 -18.67 5.68
N VAL A 72 -11.82 -18.46 6.35
CA VAL A 72 -10.72 -19.43 6.36
C VAL A 72 -11.13 -20.72 7.09
N SER A 73 -11.73 -20.59 8.28
CA SER A 73 -12.20 -21.72 9.10
C SER A 73 -13.30 -22.53 8.42
N TYR A 74 -14.17 -21.87 7.64
CA TYR A 74 -15.20 -22.56 6.86
C TYR A 74 -14.60 -23.57 5.89
N ARG A 75 -13.54 -23.16 5.16
CA ARG A 75 -12.83 -24.05 4.23
C ARG A 75 -12.20 -25.26 4.92
N GLU A 76 -11.64 -25.04 6.11
CA GLU A 76 -11.00 -26.11 6.88
C GLU A 76 -12.04 -27.11 7.43
N LYS A 77 -13.21 -26.62 7.81
CA LYS A 77 -14.24 -27.42 8.47
C LYS A 77 -15.23 -28.10 7.50
N TYR A 78 -15.62 -27.36 6.45
CA TYR A 78 -16.71 -27.80 5.55
C TYR A 78 -16.20 -28.12 4.13
N GLY A 79 -14.94 -27.83 3.83
CA GLY A 79 -14.35 -27.99 2.51
C GLY A 79 -14.40 -26.71 1.68
N LEU A 80 -13.98 -26.82 0.42
CA LEU A 80 -13.90 -25.68 -0.50
C LEU A 80 -15.30 -25.15 -0.83
N PHE A 81 -15.40 -23.82 -0.96
CA PHE A 81 -16.61 -23.17 -1.48
C PHE A 81 -16.92 -23.66 -2.89
N VAL A 82 -18.13 -24.11 -3.11
CA VAL A 82 -18.66 -24.47 -4.44
C VAL A 82 -19.28 -23.25 -5.11
N SER A 83 -19.77 -22.30 -4.32
CA SER A 83 -20.40 -21.07 -4.80
C SER A 83 -20.21 -19.93 -3.82
N LEU A 84 -20.14 -18.68 -4.33
CA LEU A 84 -20.13 -17.48 -3.48
C LEU A 84 -21.41 -17.30 -2.67
N TYR A 85 -22.50 -18.01 -3.02
CA TYR A 85 -23.72 -18.03 -2.21
C TYR A 85 -23.52 -18.60 -0.80
N GLU A 86 -22.52 -19.47 -0.62
CA GLU A 86 -22.21 -20.05 0.68
C GLU A 86 -21.68 -19.03 1.69
N LEU A 87 -21.18 -17.89 1.23
CA LEU A 87 -20.83 -16.77 2.09
C LEU A 87 -21.99 -16.30 2.98
N LYS A 88 -23.23 -16.50 2.53
CA LYS A 88 -24.44 -16.18 3.32
C LYS A 88 -24.65 -17.09 4.53
N GLN A 89 -23.94 -18.22 4.61
CA GLN A 89 -23.99 -19.15 5.74
C GLN A 89 -23.05 -18.75 6.87
N LEU A 90 -22.11 -17.81 6.59
CA LEU A 90 -21.17 -17.30 7.56
C LEU A 90 -21.85 -16.27 8.46
N VAL A 91 -21.87 -16.53 9.75
CA VAL A 91 -22.65 -15.73 10.73
C VAL A 91 -22.07 -14.33 10.91
N SER A 92 -20.78 -14.15 10.76
CA SER A 92 -20.13 -12.85 10.91
C SER A 92 -20.22 -11.97 9.67
N LEU A 93 -20.60 -12.52 8.50
CA LEU A 93 -20.75 -11.78 7.25
C LEU A 93 -22.20 -11.31 7.08
N ASP A 94 -22.43 -10.01 7.20
CA ASP A 94 -23.67 -9.38 6.85
C ASP A 94 -23.81 -9.14 5.33
N PHE A 95 -25.01 -8.80 4.87
CA PHE A 95 -25.26 -8.58 3.43
C PHE A 95 -24.42 -7.46 2.83
N SER A 96 -24.14 -6.41 3.60
CA SER A 96 -23.31 -5.29 3.17
C SER A 96 -21.86 -5.73 2.97
N SER A 97 -21.27 -6.42 3.94
CA SER A 97 -19.91 -6.98 3.84
C SER A 97 -19.78 -7.97 2.67
N ILE A 98 -20.81 -8.80 2.43
CA ILE A 98 -20.85 -9.71 1.28
C ILE A 98 -20.89 -8.90 -0.02
N GLY A 99 -21.77 -7.87 -0.12
CA GLY A 99 -21.87 -7.00 -1.29
C GLY A 99 -20.54 -6.35 -1.66
N LEU A 100 -19.84 -5.80 -0.66
CA LEU A 100 -18.52 -5.21 -0.82
C LEU A 100 -17.45 -6.24 -1.20
N LEU A 101 -17.55 -7.49 -0.75
CA LEU A 101 -16.58 -8.55 -1.02
C LEU A 101 -16.70 -9.14 -2.42
N LEU A 102 -17.91 -9.24 -2.96
CA LEU A 102 -18.18 -9.93 -4.24
C LEU A 102 -17.29 -9.49 -5.41
N PRO A 103 -17.00 -8.20 -5.63
CA PRO A 103 -16.11 -7.77 -6.72
C PRO A 103 -14.67 -8.27 -6.59
N PHE A 104 -14.25 -8.68 -5.40
CA PHE A 104 -12.86 -9.04 -5.07
C PHE A 104 -12.63 -10.54 -4.98
N VAL A 105 -13.67 -11.36 -5.13
CA VAL A 105 -13.55 -12.82 -4.99
C VAL A 105 -14.30 -13.56 -6.08
N TYR A 106 -13.79 -14.72 -6.44
CA TYR A 106 -14.48 -15.68 -7.29
C TYR A 106 -14.26 -17.11 -6.77
N VAL A 107 -15.07 -18.03 -7.24
CA VAL A 107 -14.88 -19.48 -7.02
C VAL A 107 -14.37 -20.06 -8.33
N GLU A 108 -13.15 -20.60 -8.32
CA GLU A 108 -12.68 -21.39 -9.45
C GLU A 108 -13.47 -22.71 -9.50
N GLU A 109 -14.13 -23.01 -10.63
CA GLU A 109 -14.79 -24.31 -10.81
C GLU A 109 -13.80 -25.43 -10.47
N ALA A 110 -14.16 -26.32 -9.56
CA ALA A 110 -13.36 -27.45 -9.12
C ALA A 110 -13.07 -28.38 -10.30
N LYS A 111 -12.09 -28.05 -11.12
CA LYS A 111 -11.43 -29.02 -11.98
C LYS A 111 -10.70 -29.97 -11.06
N ALA A 112 -11.06 -31.27 -11.12
CA ALA A 112 -10.40 -32.32 -10.39
C ALA A 112 -8.87 -32.07 -10.37
N PRO A 113 -8.19 -32.25 -9.21
CA PRO A 113 -6.80 -31.86 -9.06
C PRO A 113 -5.93 -32.68 -10.00
N SER A 114 -5.65 -32.15 -11.18
CA SER A 114 -4.56 -32.62 -12.01
C SER A 114 -3.27 -32.12 -11.39
N TYR A 115 -2.67 -32.93 -10.54
CA TYR A 115 -1.37 -32.75 -9.95
C TYR A 115 -0.29 -32.76 -11.05
N ASN A 116 -0.14 -31.67 -11.76
CA ASN A 116 0.99 -31.42 -12.65
C ASN A 116 1.84 -30.27 -12.08
N GLY A 117 2.69 -30.61 -11.11
CA GLY A 117 3.64 -29.69 -10.47
C GLY A 117 4.63 -29.00 -11.42
N LYS A 118 4.66 -29.38 -12.70
CA LYS A 118 5.43 -28.70 -13.74
C LYS A 118 4.77 -27.41 -14.27
N ARG A 119 3.43 -27.30 -14.26
CA ARG A 119 2.73 -26.07 -14.72
C ARG A 119 2.83 -24.89 -13.75
N MET A 120 3.00 -25.16 -12.46
CA MET A 120 3.19 -24.13 -11.44
C MET A 120 4.53 -23.37 -11.55
N ARG A 121 5.48 -23.86 -12.35
CA ARG A 121 6.82 -23.27 -12.50
C ARG A 121 6.95 -22.25 -13.63
N THR A 122 5.99 -22.13 -14.54
CA THR A 122 6.30 -21.55 -15.86
C THR A 122 5.75 -20.14 -16.08
N TYR A 123 4.68 -19.68 -15.44
CA TYR A 123 4.07 -18.40 -15.80
C TYR A 123 3.84 -17.49 -14.59
N GLY A 124 4.67 -16.47 -14.44
CA GLY A 124 4.37 -15.32 -13.63
C GLY A 124 3.46 -14.35 -14.39
N LYS A 125 2.59 -13.61 -13.69
CA LYS A 125 1.76 -12.55 -14.23
C LYS A 125 2.59 -11.27 -14.33
N ASN A 126 2.60 -10.65 -15.50
CA ASN A 126 3.23 -9.36 -15.73
C ASN A 126 2.16 -8.31 -16.01
N GLU A 127 2.25 -7.18 -15.35
CA GLU A 127 1.30 -6.08 -15.50
C GLU A 127 2.05 -4.77 -15.64
N LEU A 128 1.63 -3.96 -16.61
CA LEU A 128 2.19 -2.65 -16.86
C LEU A 128 1.05 -1.63 -16.85
N TYR A 129 1.15 -0.66 -15.96
CA TYR A 129 0.22 0.45 -15.83
C TYR A 129 0.90 1.73 -16.24
N LEU A 130 0.24 2.47 -17.12
CA LEU A 130 0.62 3.81 -17.55
C LEU A 130 -0.53 4.75 -17.19
N ARG A 131 -0.23 5.77 -16.39
CA ARG A 131 -1.17 6.83 -16.08
C ARG A 131 -0.62 8.14 -16.62
N TYR A 132 -1.47 8.92 -17.26
CA TYR A 132 -1.19 10.26 -17.73
C TYR A 132 -2.32 11.19 -17.34
N ASP A 133 -2.00 12.26 -16.60
CA ASP A 133 -2.94 13.24 -16.12
C ASP A 133 -2.53 14.63 -16.56
N ARG A 134 -3.48 15.41 -17.09
CA ARG A 134 -3.25 16.79 -17.48
C ARG A 134 -4.45 17.68 -17.14
N SER A 135 -4.19 18.74 -16.38
CA SER A 135 -5.16 19.80 -16.23
C SER A 135 -5.11 20.74 -17.44
N PHE A 136 -6.25 20.97 -18.09
CA PHE A 136 -6.36 21.92 -19.22
C PHE A 136 -6.41 23.38 -18.74
N GLN A 137 -6.73 23.59 -17.47
CA GLN A 137 -6.72 24.94 -16.87
C GLN A 137 -5.29 25.37 -16.62
N GLN A 138 -4.94 26.54 -17.15
CA GLN A 138 -3.61 27.11 -16.92
C GLN A 138 -3.44 27.57 -15.48
N LYS A 139 -2.57 26.87 -14.73
CA LYS A 139 -2.12 27.34 -13.42
C LYS A 139 -1.09 28.46 -13.58
N LYS A 140 -1.08 29.43 -12.67
CA LYS A 140 -0.16 30.59 -12.70
C LYS A 140 1.32 30.20 -12.85
N GLY A 141 1.73 29.06 -12.27
CA GLY A 141 3.11 28.57 -12.35
C GLY A 141 3.60 28.23 -13.77
N TYR A 142 2.72 28.07 -14.76
CA TYR A 142 3.06 27.85 -16.16
C TYR A 142 3.02 29.10 -17.04
N GLY A 143 2.77 30.27 -16.41
CA GLY A 143 2.78 31.55 -17.14
C GLY A 143 4.17 31.92 -17.64
N GLU A 144 4.17 32.79 -18.64
CA GLU A 144 5.40 33.43 -19.11
C GLU A 144 5.79 34.56 -18.16
N TYR A 145 7.00 34.53 -17.67
CA TYR A 145 7.56 35.54 -16.78
C TYR A 145 8.86 36.08 -17.39
N SER A 146 9.09 37.40 -17.27
CA SER A 146 10.34 38.00 -17.69
C SER A 146 11.51 37.50 -16.82
N ASP A 147 12.69 37.39 -17.42
CA ASP A 147 13.90 36.98 -16.71
C ASP A 147 14.21 37.85 -15.49
N SER A 148 13.93 39.16 -15.56
CA SER A 148 14.07 40.09 -14.44
C SER A 148 13.20 39.68 -13.23
N LEU A 149 11.96 39.24 -13.47
CA LEU A 149 11.06 38.77 -12.41
C LEU A 149 11.48 37.40 -11.84
N LEU A 150 12.00 36.52 -12.69
CA LEU A 150 12.48 35.19 -12.27
C LEU A 150 13.79 35.30 -11.48
N ASN A 151 14.66 36.27 -11.80
CA ASN A 151 15.87 36.53 -11.02
C ASN A 151 15.54 37.05 -9.60
N VAL A 152 14.44 37.78 -9.43
CA VAL A 152 13.99 38.26 -8.11
C VAL A 152 13.23 37.16 -7.36
N ASN A 153 12.41 36.38 -8.07
CA ASN A 153 11.64 35.29 -7.45
C ASN A 153 11.51 34.08 -8.37
N PRO A 154 12.49 33.16 -8.31
CA PRO A 154 12.51 31.96 -9.15
C PRO A 154 11.36 30.98 -8.86
N ASN A 155 10.71 31.11 -7.70
CA ASN A 155 9.62 30.22 -7.30
C ASN A 155 8.26 30.56 -7.94
N LYS A 156 8.17 31.58 -8.78
CA LYS A 156 6.95 31.90 -9.52
C LYS A 156 6.65 30.95 -10.67
N LYS A 157 7.68 30.34 -11.24
CA LYS A 157 7.58 29.44 -12.39
C LYS A 157 7.84 28.00 -11.98
N TYR A 158 7.04 27.09 -12.51
CA TYR A 158 7.29 25.64 -12.35
C TYR A 158 8.48 25.21 -13.21
N LEU A 159 9.21 24.21 -12.72
CA LEU A 159 10.44 23.69 -13.33
C LEU A 159 10.17 22.79 -14.52
N GLY A 160 8.98 22.19 -14.61
CA GLY A 160 8.63 21.21 -15.61
C GLY A 160 7.25 21.40 -16.24
N GLU A 161 6.83 20.36 -16.93
CA GLU A 161 5.68 20.35 -17.83
C GLU A 161 4.33 20.25 -17.08
N PRO A 162 3.19 20.71 -17.69
CA PRO A 162 1.89 20.76 -17.03
C PRO A 162 1.12 19.42 -17.05
N PHE A 163 1.83 18.32 -17.01
CA PHE A 163 1.21 16.99 -16.95
C PHE A 163 1.92 16.13 -15.91
N ALA A 164 1.17 15.25 -15.26
CA ALA A 164 1.68 14.19 -14.42
C ALA A 164 1.64 12.88 -15.20
N HIS A 165 2.57 12.00 -14.95
CA HIS A 165 2.51 10.64 -15.44
C HIS A 165 3.22 9.67 -14.52
N SER A 166 2.69 8.47 -14.43
CA SER A 166 3.33 7.38 -13.71
C SER A 166 3.39 6.10 -14.54
N LEU A 167 4.46 5.35 -14.32
CA LEU A 167 4.68 4.02 -14.87
C LEU A 167 4.80 3.05 -13.70
N ARG A 168 3.99 1.99 -13.70
CA ARG A 168 4.07 0.92 -12.71
C ARG A 168 4.19 -0.42 -13.42
N TYR A 169 5.20 -1.17 -13.09
CA TYR A 169 5.35 -2.54 -13.55
C TYR A 169 5.27 -3.48 -12.36
N SER A 170 4.48 -4.53 -12.48
CA SER A 170 4.31 -5.57 -11.47
C SER A 170 4.53 -6.95 -12.08
N TYR A 171 5.34 -7.74 -11.42
CA TYR A 171 5.48 -9.17 -11.69
C TYR A 171 5.05 -9.93 -10.44
N SER A 172 4.19 -10.93 -10.61
CA SER A 172 3.77 -11.81 -9.52
C SER A 172 3.82 -13.26 -9.96
N LYS A 173 4.30 -14.12 -9.07
CA LYS A 173 4.29 -15.58 -9.25
C LYS A 173 3.58 -16.23 -8.09
N GLY A 174 2.29 -16.52 -8.29
CA GLY A 174 1.40 -16.92 -7.21
C GLY A 174 1.34 -15.82 -6.13
N SER A 175 1.08 -16.21 -4.90
CA SER A 175 1.15 -15.36 -3.71
C SER A 175 2.57 -15.13 -3.18
N ASN A 176 3.52 -15.98 -3.62
CA ASN A 176 4.82 -16.15 -2.97
C ASN A 176 5.88 -15.17 -3.44
N ILE A 177 5.83 -14.69 -4.68
CA ILE A 177 6.82 -13.74 -5.21
C ILE A 177 6.09 -12.57 -5.84
N GLN A 178 6.42 -11.38 -5.38
CA GLN A 178 5.91 -10.11 -5.91
C GLN A 178 7.08 -9.16 -6.10
N LEU A 179 7.28 -8.71 -7.33
CA LEU A 179 8.26 -7.68 -7.69
C LEU A 179 7.51 -6.53 -8.33
N GLY A 180 7.92 -5.30 -8.04
CA GLY A 180 7.34 -4.12 -8.68
C GLY A 180 8.32 -2.98 -8.80
N ILE A 181 8.10 -2.17 -9.82
CA ILE A 181 8.84 -0.94 -10.08
C ILE A 181 7.79 0.15 -10.34
N VAL A 182 7.97 1.30 -9.70
CA VAL A 182 7.13 2.48 -9.88
C VAL A 182 8.03 3.65 -10.23
N GLY A 183 7.62 4.43 -11.21
CA GLY A 183 8.18 5.73 -11.52
C GLY A 183 7.06 6.75 -11.62
N GLU A 184 7.23 7.91 -11.02
CA GLU A 184 6.24 8.98 -11.02
C GLU A 184 6.87 10.35 -11.22
N LYS A 185 6.10 11.21 -11.84
CA LYS A 185 6.36 12.63 -12.02
C LYS A 185 5.05 13.40 -11.88
N ASP A 186 5.06 14.37 -10.99
CA ASP A 186 3.94 15.27 -10.83
C ASP A 186 3.90 16.42 -11.85
N ALA A 187 2.70 17.02 -12.01
CA ALA A 187 2.54 18.17 -12.88
C ALA A 187 3.31 19.37 -12.35
N GLY A 188 4.23 19.90 -13.16
CA GLY A 188 5.13 21.01 -12.80
C GLY A 188 6.54 20.57 -12.44
N GLU A 189 6.79 19.28 -12.31
CA GLU A 189 8.11 18.71 -12.13
C GLU A 189 8.81 18.47 -13.47
N SER A 190 10.13 18.55 -13.46
CA SER A 190 10.94 18.35 -14.65
C SER A 190 11.16 16.88 -14.93
N PHE A 191 10.88 16.43 -16.17
CA PHE A 191 11.13 15.07 -16.62
C PHE A 191 12.24 15.00 -17.70
N LEU A 192 12.11 15.79 -18.74
CA LEU A 192 13.07 15.89 -19.84
C LEU A 192 13.84 17.19 -19.84
N SER A 193 13.28 18.23 -19.23
CA SER A 193 13.85 19.57 -19.08
C SER A 193 14.61 19.66 -17.75
N GLY A 194 15.83 20.20 -17.76
CA GLY A 194 16.61 20.45 -16.56
C GLY A 194 17.83 19.54 -16.38
N LYS A 195 18.46 19.64 -15.20
CA LYS A 195 19.72 18.94 -14.89
C LYS A 195 19.54 17.45 -14.62
N LYS A 196 18.37 17.02 -14.15
CA LYS A 196 18.04 15.62 -13.90
C LYS A 196 16.99 15.18 -14.89
N LYS A 197 17.25 14.11 -15.64
CA LYS A 197 16.33 13.48 -16.57
C LYS A 197 15.74 12.24 -15.93
N GLY A 198 14.41 12.03 -16.12
CA GLY A 198 13.70 10.88 -15.60
C GLY A 198 12.63 11.25 -14.57
N TYR A 199 12.07 10.25 -13.94
CA TYR A 199 11.07 10.43 -12.90
C TYR A 199 11.63 11.10 -11.65
N ASP A 200 10.82 11.88 -11.00
CA ASP A 200 11.19 12.51 -9.73
C ASP A 200 11.20 11.49 -8.60
N TYR A 201 10.26 10.56 -8.63
CA TYR A 201 10.13 9.46 -7.69
C TYR A 201 10.33 8.09 -8.35
N TYR A 202 11.04 7.21 -7.64
CA TYR A 202 11.21 5.80 -7.99
C TYR A 202 11.00 4.93 -6.77
N SER A 203 10.23 3.86 -6.96
CA SER A 203 10.05 2.82 -5.96
C SER A 203 10.28 1.44 -6.58
N THR A 204 10.91 0.56 -5.83
CA THR A 204 11.15 -0.82 -6.26
C THR A 204 11.00 -1.74 -5.06
N HIS A 205 10.25 -2.81 -5.21
CA HIS A 205 10.09 -3.81 -4.16
C HIS A 205 10.20 -5.23 -4.69
N LEU A 206 10.68 -6.12 -3.82
CA LEU A 206 10.61 -7.56 -3.97
C LEU A 206 10.12 -8.16 -2.66
N ILE A 207 8.97 -8.82 -2.69
CA ILE A 207 8.42 -9.57 -1.55
C ILE A 207 8.43 -11.05 -1.90
N ILE A 208 9.01 -11.85 -1.03
CA ILE A 208 9.02 -13.31 -1.12
C ILE A 208 8.36 -13.85 0.14
N LYS A 209 7.37 -14.71 -0.01
CA LYS A 209 6.61 -15.30 1.09
C LYS A 209 6.70 -16.81 1.08
N GLU A 210 6.55 -17.43 2.26
CA GLU A 210 6.35 -18.88 2.46
C GLU A 210 7.46 -19.77 1.88
N MET A 211 8.71 -19.44 2.19
CA MET A 211 9.87 -20.25 1.86
C MET A 211 10.35 -21.06 3.08
N GLY A 212 9.63 -22.12 3.43
CA GLY A 212 9.95 -22.95 4.59
C GLY A 212 9.78 -22.19 5.91
N VAL A 213 10.87 -22.03 6.68
CA VAL A 213 10.85 -21.23 7.93
C VAL A 213 10.80 -19.73 7.69
N LEU A 214 11.15 -19.27 6.50
CA LEU A 214 11.09 -17.86 6.12
C LEU A 214 9.66 -17.52 5.67
N LYS A 215 8.89 -16.92 6.58
CA LYS A 215 7.51 -16.51 6.32
C LYS A 215 7.42 -15.36 5.32
N CYS A 216 8.32 -14.37 5.44
CA CYS A 216 8.36 -13.23 4.55
C CYS A 216 9.77 -12.65 4.45
N LEU A 217 10.19 -12.28 3.24
CA LEU A 217 11.35 -11.45 2.95
C LEU A 217 10.90 -10.26 2.12
N ALA A 218 11.18 -9.06 2.60
CA ALA A 218 10.91 -7.80 1.92
C ALA A 218 12.22 -7.10 1.57
N LEU A 219 12.42 -6.77 0.30
CA LEU A 219 13.58 -6.04 -0.20
C LEU A 219 13.11 -4.81 -0.98
N GLY A 220 13.83 -3.70 -0.83
CA GLY A 220 13.50 -2.42 -1.46
C GLY A 220 12.47 -1.64 -0.65
N ASP A 221 11.37 -1.23 -1.28
CA ASP A 221 10.35 -0.39 -0.64
C ASP A 221 9.20 -1.24 -0.10
N TYR A 222 8.95 -1.15 1.19
CA TYR A 222 7.95 -1.96 1.89
C TYR A 222 7.24 -1.16 2.98
N LYS A 223 6.07 -1.65 3.36
CA LYS A 223 5.28 -1.19 4.51
C LYS A 223 5.38 -2.20 5.64
N VAL A 224 5.26 -1.71 6.87
CA VAL A 224 5.35 -2.53 8.09
C VAL A 224 4.17 -2.22 9.00
N SER A 225 3.53 -3.28 9.51
CA SER A 225 2.53 -3.16 10.57
C SER A 225 2.65 -4.33 11.53
N PHE A 226 2.98 -4.06 12.78
CA PHE A 226 3.12 -5.09 13.79
C PHE A 226 2.12 -4.90 14.95
N GLY A 227 1.58 -6.02 15.42
CA GLY A 227 0.64 -6.06 16.54
C GLY A 227 -0.63 -5.25 16.26
N GLN A 228 -0.97 -4.36 17.16
CA GLN A 228 -2.11 -3.44 17.04
C GLN A 228 -1.74 -2.11 16.34
N GLY A 229 -0.54 -2.01 15.77
CA GLY A 229 -0.08 -0.80 15.09
C GLY A 229 0.24 0.39 16.01
N LEU A 230 0.37 0.16 17.33
CA LEU A 230 0.63 1.23 18.30
C LEU A 230 2.06 1.78 18.20
N VAL A 231 3.02 0.93 17.86
CA VAL A 231 4.44 1.30 17.73
C VAL A 231 4.77 1.63 16.28
N ILE A 232 4.29 0.79 15.36
CA ILE A 232 4.55 0.96 13.93
C ILE A 232 3.38 0.43 13.09
N SER A 233 2.87 1.27 12.21
CA SER A 233 1.88 0.92 11.19
C SER A 233 1.92 1.93 10.06
N ASN A 234 2.23 1.46 8.86
CA ASN A 234 2.07 2.21 7.61
C ASN A 234 0.79 1.78 6.86
N ASP A 235 -0.05 0.97 7.50
CA ASP A 235 -1.32 0.56 6.89
C ASP A 235 -2.34 1.67 7.00
N PHE A 236 -3.10 1.85 5.93
CA PHE A 236 -4.29 2.68 5.96
C PHE A 236 -5.29 2.05 6.95
N SER A 237 -5.68 2.81 7.93
CA SER A 237 -6.77 2.45 8.85
C SER A 237 -7.77 3.57 8.84
N PRO A 238 -9.01 3.32 8.39
CA PRO A 238 -10.06 4.33 8.45
C PRO A 238 -10.27 4.76 9.90
N SER A 239 -10.09 6.06 10.17
CA SER A 239 -10.09 6.60 11.53
C SER A 239 -11.46 6.61 12.19
N ARG A 240 -12.53 6.57 11.40
CA ARG A 240 -13.92 6.66 11.85
C ARG A 240 -14.83 5.79 10.99
N SER A 241 -14.51 4.52 10.90
CA SER A 241 -15.37 3.61 10.19
C SER A 241 -16.73 3.45 10.92
N SER A 242 -17.80 3.35 10.17
CA SER A 242 -19.08 2.81 10.60
C SER A 242 -18.99 1.44 11.31
N MET A 243 -17.83 0.82 11.27
CA MET A 243 -17.49 -0.43 11.97
C MET A 243 -16.97 -0.14 13.38
N VAL A 244 -17.82 0.40 14.26
CA VAL A 244 -17.54 0.63 15.70
C VAL A 244 -17.06 -0.64 16.41
N LEU A 245 -17.31 -1.81 15.86
CA LEU A 245 -16.95 -3.12 16.43
C LEU A 245 -15.52 -3.58 16.06
N GLN A 246 -14.82 -2.91 15.14
CA GLN A 246 -13.43 -3.27 14.78
C GLN A 246 -12.42 -2.57 15.68
N THR A 247 -12.37 -2.97 16.93
CA THR A 247 -11.38 -2.43 17.88
C THR A 247 -9.98 -3.02 17.70
N LYS A 248 -9.86 -4.19 17.04
CA LYS A 248 -8.60 -4.91 16.84
C LYS A 248 -8.02 -4.59 15.47
N ARG A 249 -6.82 -3.99 15.44
CA ARG A 249 -6.05 -3.79 14.22
C ARG A 249 -5.35 -5.08 13.78
N ARG A 250 -5.16 -5.22 12.48
CA ARG A 250 -4.47 -6.37 11.89
C ARG A 250 -2.97 -6.27 12.02
N ASN A 251 -2.35 -7.40 12.31
CA ASN A 251 -0.92 -7.58 12.20
C ASN A 251 -0.57 -8.05 10.78
N ASN A 252 -0.39 -7.11 9.87
CA ASN A 252 -0.13 -7.40 8.45
C ASN A 252 1.33 -7.73 8.15
N GLY A 253 2.25 -7.57 9.12
CA GLY A 253 3.67 -7.82 8.91
C GLY A 253 4.28 -6.92 7.84
N PHE A 254 5.05 -7.53 6.92
CA PHE A 254 5.63 -6.82 5.78
C PHE A 254 4.71 -6.89 4.57
N ARG A 255 4.50 -5.72 3.93
CA ARG A 255 3.72 -5.58 2.70
C ARG A 255 4.50 -4.80 1.66
N ARG A 256 4.22 -5.05 0.38
CA ARG A 256 4.81 -4.28 -0.72
C ARG A 256 4.38 -2.82 -0.64
N HIS A 257 5.27 -1.92 -0.98
CA HIS A 257 4.92 -0.56 -1.33
C HIS A 257 4.82 -0.47 -2.86
N PHE A 258 3.61 -0.28 -3.38
CA PHE A 258 3.32 -0.20 -4.81
C PHE A 258 2.45 1.03 -5.12
N SER A 259 2.71 2.10 -4.39
CA SER A 259 2.05 3.39 -4.46
C SER A 259 3.02 4.44 -4.98
N THR A 260 2.47 5.54 -5.43
CA THR A 260 3.19 6.77 -5.76
C THR A 260 3.43 7.65 -4.53
N ASN A 261 2.88 7.28 -3.37
CA ASN A 261 3.15 7.98 -2.12
C ASN A 261 4.64 7.93 -1.76
N GLU A 262 5.27 9.10 -1.64
CA GLU A 262 6.70 9.25 -1.43
C GLU A 262 7.11 9.20 0.05
N THR A 263 6.18 9.18 0.97
CA THR A 263 6.47 9.38 2.38
C THR A 263 6.24 8.16 3.25
N ASP A 264 5.17 7.40 3.02
CA ASP A 264 4.67 6.40 3.94
C ASP A 264 5.15 4.97 3.64
N PHE A 265 6.47 4.77 3.62
CA PHE A 265 7.11 3.47 3.40
C PHE A 265 8.51 3.40 4.02
N PHE A 266 9.06 2.21 4.10
CA PHE A 266 10.46 1.92 4.44
C PHE A 266 11.22 1.43 3.23
N ARG A 267 12.53 1.76 3.15
CA ARG A 267 13.41 1.35 2.05
C ARG A 267 14.61 0.60 2.60
N GLY A 268 14.74 -0.67 2.29
CA GLY A 268 15.82 -1.51 2.80
C GLY A 268 15.48 -2.99 2.78
N ILE A 269 15.60 -3.65 3.93
CA ILE A 269 15.37 -5.08 4.09
C ILE A 269 14.52 -5.36 5.32
N GLY A 270 13.60 -6.28 5.19
CA GLY A 270 12.80 -6.83 6.30
C GLY A 270 12.58 -8.33 6.13
N SER A 271 12.53 -9.06 7.24
CA SER A 271 12.26 -10.50 7.20
C SER A 271 11.44 -10.95 8.39
N THR A 272 10.61 -11.96 8.19
CA THR A 272 9.89 -12.69 9.23
C THR A 272 10.22 -14.16 9.12
N VAL A 273 10.63 -14.76 10.22
CA VAL A 273 10.90 -16.19 10.37
C VAL A 273 9.89 -16.78 11.36
N THR A 274 9.29 -17.91 11.01
CA THR A 274 8.34 -18.64 11.85
C THR A 274 8.95 -19.90 12.40
N LEU A 275 8.97 -20.04 13.73
CA LEU A 275 9.43 -21.21 14.46
C LEU A 275 8.28 -21.76 15.31
N GLY A 276 7.51 -22.67 14.74
CA GLY A 276 6.32 -23.22 15.36
C GLY A 276 5.25 -22.14 15.61
N LYS A 277 5.02 -21.77 16.88
CA LYS A 277 4.05 -20.74 17.27
C LYS A 277 4.65 -19.33 17.43
N LEU A 278 5.95 -19.20 17.11
CA LEU A 278 6.69 -17.97 17.29
C LEU A 278 7.05 -17.35 15.94
N ASP A 279 6.61 -16.14 15.68
CA ASP A 279 7.03 -15.30 14.56
C ASP A 279 8.07 -14.28 15.05
N MET A 280 9.21 -14.22 14.40
CA MET A 280 10.26 -13.25 14.65
C MET A 280 10.50 -12.41 13.42
N SER A 281 10.31 -11.10 13.54
CA SER A 281 10.48 -10.15 12.45
C SER A 281 11.58 -9.15 12.79
N LEU A 282 12.43 -8.87 11.80
CA LEU A 282 13.47 -7.84 11.89
C LEU A 282 13.44 -7.01 10.61
N PHE A 283 13.74 -5.70 10.72
CA PHE A 283 13.88 -4.84 9.56
C PHE A 283 14.89 -3.72 9.78
N TYR A 284 15.43 -3.26 8.67
CA TYR A 284 16.26 -2.07 8.61
C TYR A 284 15.92 -1.26 7.36
N SER A 285 15.84 0.05 7.52
CA SER A 285 15.50 1.01 6.46
C SER A 285 16.48 2.17 6.48
N PHE A 286 16.93 2.54 5.29
CA PHE A 286 17.66 3.78 5.04
C PHE A 286 16.93 4.60 4.00
N ARG A 287 16.55 5.84 4.34
CA ARG A 287 15.87 6.77 3.44
C ARG A 287 16.42 8.18 3.57
N LYS A 288 16.27 8.93 2.49
CA LYS A 288 16.41 10.38 2.50
C LYS A 288 15.02 11.00 2.55
N LEU A 289 14.79 11.90 3.49
CA LEU A 289 13.52 12.58 3.70
C LEU A 289 13.63 14.03 3.25
N ASP A 290 12.54 14.53 2.72
CA ASP A 290 12.40 15.94 2.36
C ASP A 290 12.11 16.76 3.61
N ALA A 291 12.90 17.79 3.82
CA ALA A 291 12.80 18.58 5.02
C ALA A 291 13.33 19.99 4.84
N THR A 292 12.90 20.88 5.72
CA THR A 292 13.58 22.12 6.00
C THR A 292 14.54 21.87 7.16
N ALA A 293 15.83 21.85 6.87
CA ALA A 293 16.84 21.52 7.86
C ALA A 293 18.13 22.32 7.62
N ASP A 294 18.79 22.65 8.72
CA ASP A 294 20.16 23.15 8.74
C ASP A 294 21.15 22.03 9.05
N SER A 295 22.42 22.37 9.30
CA SER A 295 23.48 21.40 9.60
C SER A 295 23.18 20.53 10.83
N LEU A 296 22.48 21.06 11.84
CA LEU A 296 22.20 20.41 13.12
C LEU A 296 20.72 20.23 13.44
N LEU A 297 19.84 21.06 12.83
CA LEU A 297 18.43 21.11 13.21
C LEU A 297 17.52 20.78 12.02
N ILE A 298 16.45 20.07 12.32
CA ILE A 298 15.33 19.79 11.40
C ILE A 298 14.12 20.56 11.92
N THR A 299 13.66 21.56 11.17
CA THR A 299 12.54 22.41 11.57
C THR A 299 11.19 21.85 11.11
N SER A 300 11.15 21.23 9.92
CA SER A 300 9.92 20.59 9.43
C SER A 300 10.22 19.53 8.39
N PHE A 301 9.42 18.48 8.36
CA PHE A 301 9.40 17.50 7.27
C PHE A 301 8.40 17.92 6.20
N LYS A 302 8.75 17.68 4.94
CA LYS A 302 7.88 17.90 3.78
C LYS A 302 7.32 16.55 3.36
N THR A 303 5.99 16.41 3.38
CA THR A 303 5.31 15.12 3.18
C THR A 303 4.44 15.08 1.93
N ASP A 304 4.38 16.18 1.16
CA ASP A 304 3.53 16.29 -0.04
C ASP A 304 4.17 15.73 -1.33
N GLY A 305 5.44 15.30 -1.29
CA GLY A 305 6.17 14.74 -2.43
C GLY A 305 6.46 15.73 -3.60
N LEU A 306 5.94 16.96 -3.58
CA LEU A 306 5.97 17.87 -4.72
C LEU A 306 7.30 18.62 -4.86
N HIS A 307 7.91 18.59 -6.07
CA HIS A 307 9.18 19.29 -6.38
C HIS A 307 9.06 20.17 -7.63
N ARG A 308 8.02 21.03 -7.68
CA ARG A 308 7.63 21.84 -8.84
C ARG A 308 8.41 23.13 -8.97
N ILE A 309 8.93 23.66 -7.87
CA ILE A 309 9.66 24.94 -7.78
C ILE A 309 11.02 24.72 -7.13
N GLN A 310 11.94 25.67 -7.36
CA GLN A 310 13.32 25.55 -6.84
C GLN A 310 13.36 25.36 -5.32
N ARG A 311 12.55 26.10 -4.56
CA ARG A 311 12.48 25.98 -3.10
C ARG A 311 12.00 24.60 -2.62
N GLU A 312 11.12 23.93 -3.38
CA GLU A 312 10.67 22.56 -3.08
C GLU A 312 11.79 21.57 -3.38
N LEU A 313 12.48 21.74 -4.51
CA LEU A 313 13.61 20.91 -4.92
C LEU A 313 14.81 21.01 -3.96
N ASP A 314 15.06 22.20 -3.39
CA ASP A 314 16.13 22.42 -2.40
C ASP A 314 15.90 21.66 -1.09
N LYS A 315 14.66 21.27 -0.80
CA LYS A 315 14.29 20.47 0.38
C LYS A 315 14.34 18.96 0.14
N LYS A 316 14.54 18.54 -1.11
CA LYS A 316 14.49 17.13 -1.50
C LYS A 316 15.65 16.33 -0.93
N GLY A 317 15.34 15.29 -0.16
CA GLY A 317 16.30 14.32 0.34
C GLY A 317 17.39 14.91 1.26
N VAL A 318 17.11 16.01 1.95
CA VAL A 318 18.08 16.73 2.78
C VAL A 318 18.44 15.97 4.04
N VAL A 319 17.50 15.20 4.59
CA VAL A 319 17.68 14.46 5.85
C VAL A 319 17.81 12.97 5.59
N SER A 320 18.92 12.37 5.97
CA SER A 320 19.10 10.92 5.97
C SER A 320 18.50 10.34 7.25
N THR A 321 17.68 9.31 7.12
CA THR A 321 17.11 8.57 8.26
C THR A 321 17.47 7.10 8.20
N HIS A 322 17.88 6.57 9.34
CA HIS A 322 18.10 5.15 9.58
C HIS A 322 17.01 4.69 10.56
N THR A 323 16.27 3.67 10.18
CA THR A 323 15.23 3.10 11.03
C THR A 323 15.44 1.60 11.10
N GLY A 324 15.45 1.06 12.30
CA GLY A 324 15.57 -0.36 12.54
C GLY A 324 14.60 -0.80 13.61
N GLY A 325 14.12 -2.03 13.52
CA GLY A 325 13.20 -2.54 14.52
C GLY A 325 12.95 -4.02 14.37
N GLY A 326 12.24 -4.55 15.35
CA GLY A 326 11.84 -5.94 15.37
C GLY A 326 10.55 -6.18 16.11
N ASN A 327 9.95 -7.32 15.81
CA ASN A 327 8.76 -7.80 16.47
C ASN A 327 8.93 -9.29 16.78
N ILE A 328 8.51 -9.70 17.97
CA ILE A 328 8.38 -11.11 18.35
C ILE A 328 6.91 -11.32 18.69
N ARG A 329 6.27 -12.29 18.03
CA ARG A 329 4.87 -12.64 18.24
C ARG A 329 4.74 -14.11 18.55
N TYR A 330 4.08 -14.43 19.65
CA TYR A 330 3.57 -15.77 19.96
C TYR A 330 2.09 -15.83 19.61
N ALA A 331 1.68 -16.81 18.81
CA ALA A 331 0.29 -17.00 18.43
C ALA A 331 -0.17 -18.43 18.71
N SER A 332 -1.23 -18.56 19.51
CA SER A 332 -1.95 -19.81 19.75
C SER A 332 -3.46 -19.55 19.67
N PRO A 333 -4.29 -20.60 19.58
CA PRO A 333 -5.76 -20.43 19.52
C PRO A 333 -6.35 -19.65 20.71
N LEU A 334 -5.69 -19.73 21.88
CA LEU A 334 -6.18 -19.12 23.14
C LEU A 334 -5.49 -17.79 23.45
N LEU A 335 -4.24 -17.58 22.97
CA LEU A 335 -3.45 -16.41 23.35
C LEU A 335 -2.60 -15.94 22.18
N SER A 336 -2.66 -14.65 21.87
CA SER A 336 -1.73 -13.96 21.00
C SER A 336 -1.07 -12.82 21.77
N ALA A 337 0.25 -12.88 21.90
CA ALA A 337 1.04 -11.86 22.56
C ALA A 337 2.24 -11.48 21.69
N GLY A 338 2.63 -10.21 21.70
CA GLY A 338 3.76 -9.73 20.93
C GLY A 338 4.46 -8.56 21.58
N PHE A 339 5.72 -8.40 21.20
CA PHE A 339 6.56 -7.29 21.63
C PHE A 339 7.22 -6.65 20.41
N THR A 340 7.14 -5.32 20.29
CA THR A 340 7.69 -4.56 19.18
C THR A 340 8.63 -3.49 19.69
N VAL A 341 9.80 -3.39 19.06
CA VAL A 341 10.79 -2.34 19.32
C VAL A 341 11.15 -1.67 18.00
N ILE A 342 11.27 -0.34 18.01
CA ILE A 342 11.74 0.45 16.88
C ILE A 342 12.70 1.52 17.36
N GLY A 343 13.77 1.75 16.60
CA GLY A 343 14.69 2.86 16.76
C GLY A 343 14.88 3.59 15.44
N TYR A 344 15.03 4.90 15.52
CA TYR A 344 15.33 5.73 14.37
C TYR A 344 16.39 6.78 14.69
N SER A 345 17.13 7.19 13.68
CA SER A 345 18.18 8.20 13.79
C SER A 345 18.19 9.09 12.55
N PHE A 346 18.35 10.37 12.75
CA PHE A 346 18.54 11.38 11.69
C PHE A 346 20.03 11.78 11.55
N GLY A 347 20.94 10.89 11.88
CA GLY A 347 22.37 11.18 11.95
C GLY A 347 22.68 12.12 13.13
N ASN A 348 23.40 13.20 12.84
CA ASN A 348 23.78 14.19 13.87
C ASN A 348 22.73 15.30 14.04
N ARG A 349 21.56 15.19 13.40
CA ARG A 349 20.52 16.22 13.43
C ARG A 349 19.49 15.95 14.52
N ARG A 350 18.98 17.02 15.12
CA ARG A 350 17.86 16.99 16.08
C ARG A 350 16.62 17.57 15.45
N VAL A 351 15.47 17.05 15.81
CA VAL A 351 14.16 17.57 15.41
C VAL A 351 13.75 18.64 16.41
N GLU A 352 13.64 19.87 15.93
CA GLU A 352 13.22 21.02 16.73
C GLU A 352 12.22 21.82 15.90
N PRO A 353 10.91 21.56 16.09
CA PRO A 353 9.88 22.24 15.34
C PRO A 353 9.89 23.75 15.62
N GLU A 354 9.69 24.54 14.59
CA GLU A 354 9.52 25.99 14.74
C GLU A 354 8.25 26.28 15.55
N ILE A 355 8.41 27.05 16.63
CA ILE A 355 7.27 27.51 17.44
C ILE A 355 6.49 28.52 16.61
N LYS A 356 5.32 28.14 16.15
CA LYS A 356 4.41 29.08 15.47
C LYS A 356 3.61 29.83 16.51
N PRO A 357 3.55 31.17 16.43
CA PRO A 357 2.59 31.94 17.23
C PRO A 357 1.17 31.56 16.77
N TYR A 358 0.31 31.25 17.71
CA TYR A 358 -1.10 30.97 17.46
C TYR A 358 -1.83 32.30 17.21
#